data_86e118bd98cc88d14d7103cc0e7b1dd7
#
_entry.id   86e118bd98cc88d14d7103cc0e7b1dd7
#
_cell.length_a   1.000
_cell.length_b   1.000
_cell.length_c   1.000
_cell.angle_alpha   90.00
_cell.angle_beta   90.00
_cell.angle_gamma   90.00
#
_symmetry.space_group_name_H-M   'P 1'
#
loop_
_entity.id
_entity.type
_entity.pdbx_description
1 polymer ?
#
loop_
_entity_poly.entity_id
_entity_poly.type
_entity_poly.pdbx_seq_one_letter_code
_entity_poly.pdbx_strand_id
1 'polypeptide(L)'
;MSQLEYAYSGGQYFAGAAIHTRQFPVDEEGELSSADDAKSKTTCAWWIYGEQQLWSIADKSLTAMLQYSENASRKSCCYRYAAAGCTYKDSRNECGLSGLYARYQQGKEYTLELTFKRQLSESISIQPSFQYISNDDDDFTAAALRLCYSF
;
A
#
# COMPACT_ATOMS: atom_id res chain seq x y z
N MET A 1 0.85 9.91 -17.08
CA MET A 1 1.43 9.20 -15.94
C MET A 1 2.92 9.10 -16.18
N SER A 2 3.73 9.51 -15.23
CA SER A 2 5.20 9.43 -15.31
C SER A 2 5.73 8.85 -14.01
N GLN A 3 6.70 7.97 -14.11
CA GLN A 3 7.36 7.33 -12.97
C GLN A 3 8.86 7.35 -13.19
N LEU A 4 9.60 7.68 -12.15
CA LEU A 4 11.04 7.53 -12.06
C LEU A 4 11.34 6.36 -11.13
N GLU A 5 12.30 5.54 -11.54
CA GLU A 5 12.79 4.41 -10.79
C GLU A 5 14.28 4.57 -10.56
N TYR A 6 14.74 4.33 -9.35
CA TYR A 6 16.13 4.32 -8.97
C TYR A 6 16.44 3.09 -8.11
N ALA A 7 17.38 2.29 -8.54
CA ALA A 7 17.87 1.12 -7.80
C ALA A 7 19.32 1.35 -7.36
N TYR A 8 19.61 1.12 -6.09
CA TYR A 8 20.93 1.20 -5.51
C TYR A 8 21.16 -0.04 -4.63
N SER A 9 22.39 -0.38 -4.34
CA SER A 9 22.80 -1.58 -3.59
C SER A 9 21.83 -1.98 -2.47
N GLY A 10 20.99 -3.01 -2.74
CA GLY A 10 19.96 -3.52 -1.82
C GLY A 10 18.72 -2.63 -1.64
N GLY A 11 18.53 -1.61 -2.47
CA GLY A 11 17.36 -0.73 -2.39
C GLY A 11 16.69 -0.44 -3.73
N GLN A 12 15.38 -0.19 -3.70
CA GLN A 12 14.57 0.26 -4.82
C GLN A 12 13.74 1.46 -4.42
N TYR A 13 13.69 2.48 -5.27
CA TYR A 13 12.98 3.71 -5.00
C TYR A 13 12.18 4.14 -6.22
N PHE A 14 10.94 4.50 -6.00
CA PHE A 14 10.04 4.94 -7.05
C PHE A 14 9.42 6.28 -6.66
N ALA A 15 9.33 7.18 -7.62
CA ALA A 15 8.54 8.38 -7.48
C ALA A 15 7.72 8.59 -8.76
N GLY A 16 6.47 8.94 -8.63
CA GLY A 16 5.62 9.12 -9.78
C GLY A 16 4.54 10.16 -9.55
N ALA A 17 3.99 10.62 -10.67
CA ALA A 17 2.85 11.51 -10.69
C ALA A 17 1.90 11.13 -11.82
N ALA A 18 0.62 11.33 -11.61
CA ALA A 18 -0.43 11.15 -12.59
C ALA A 18 -1.35 12.35 -12.62
N ILE A 19 -1.69 12.81 -13.82
CA ILE A 19 -2.71 13.82 -14.05
C ILE A 19 -3.87 13.14 -14.75
N HIS A 20 -5.05 13.33 -14.21
CA HIS A 20 -6.28 12.78 -14.76
C HIS A 20 -7.22 13.93 -15.14
N THR A 21 -7.58 14.00 -16.42
CA THR A 21 -8.40 15.08 -16.99
C THR A 21 -9.86 14.71 -17.19
N ARG A 22 -10.27 13.50 -16.71
CA ARG A 22 -11.66 13.06 -16.87
C ARG A 22 -12.60 13.93 -16.04
N GLN A 23 -13.68 14.34 -16.65
CA GLN A 23 -14.76 15.05 -15.97
C GLN A 23 -15.54 14.06 -15.10
N PHE A 24 -15.59 14.33 -13.81
CA PHE A 24 -16.54 13.67 -12.93
C PHE A 24 -17.65 14.67 -12.63
N PRO A 25 -18.91 14.31 -12.85
CA PRO A 25 -20.02 15.15 -12.41
C PRO A 25 -20.04 15.17 -10.88
N VAL A 26 -19.79 16.32 -10.30
CA VAL A 26 -19.80 16.51 -8.86
C VAL A 26 -20.51 17.83 -8.58
N ASP A 27 -21.56 17.79 -7.78
CA ASP A 27 -22.25 18.97 -7.28
C ASP A 27 -21.44 19.73 -6.22
N GLU A 28 -21.94 20.85 -5.76
CA GLU A 28 -21.28 21.71 -4.76
C GLU A 28 -21.21 21.05 -3.37
N GLU A 29 -22.05 20.04 -3.12
CA GLU A 29 -22.13 19.29 -1.85
C GLU A 29 -21.25 18.01 -1.86
N GLY A 30 -20.66 17.65 -3.02
CA GLY A 30 -19.73 16.51 -3.12
C GLY A 30 -20.38 15.21 -3.56
N GLU A 31 -21.67 15.19 -3.87
CA GLU A 31 -22.36 14.05 -4.41
C GLU A 31 -22.21 13.95 -5.95
N LEU A 32 -22.36 12.72 -6.50
CA LEU A 32 -22.33 12.47 -7.92
C LEU A 32 -23.61 13.06 -8.56
N SER A 33 -23.49 14.20 -9.23
CA SER A 33 -24.63 14.82 -9.93
C SER A 33 -24.79 14.28 -11.35
N SER A 34 -25.96 14.46 -11.90
CA SER A 34 -26.29 14.07 -13.28
C SER A 34 -25.41 14.81 -14.30
N ALA A 35 -25.13 14.18 -15.42
CA ALA A 35 -24.10 14.50 -16.41
C ALA A 35 -24.09 15.94 -16.98
N ASP A 36 -25.12 16.74 -16.75
CA ASP A 36 -25.30 18.07 -17.38
C ASP A 36 -24.57 19.23 -16.66
N ASP A 37 -24.16 19.06 -15.41
CA ASP A 37 -23.51 20.11 -14.58
C ASP A 37 -22.01 19.88 -14.30
N ALA A 38 -21.36 19.01 -15.06
CA ALA A 38 -19.98 18.58 -14.82
C ALA A 38 -18.98 19.72 -15.06
N LYS A 39 -18.58 20.41 -14.00
CA LYS A 39 -17.36 21.23 -14.03
C LYS A 39 -16.14 20.30 -14.09
N SER A 40 -15.43 20.33 -15.22
CA SER A 40 -14.16 19.64 -15.41
C SER A 40 -13.16 20.06 -14.35
N LYS A 41 -12.72 19.14 -13.50
CA LYS A 41 -11.58 19.37 -12.61
C LYS A 41 -10.50 18.35 -12.92
N THR A 42 -9.34 18.86 -13.32
CA THR A 42 -8.12 18.07 -13.42
C THR A 42 -7.72 17.61 -12.02
N THR A 43 -7.50 16.32 -11.86
CA THR A 43 -6.95 15.76 -10.61
C THR A 43 -5.49 15.38 -10.82
N CYS A 44 -4.66 15.64 -9.82
CA CYS A 44 -3.26 15.26 -9.81
C CYS A 44 -3.02 14.36 -8.60
N ALA A 45 -2.32 13.27 -8.82
CA ALA A 45 -1.85 12.40 -7.76
C ALA A 45 -0.33 12.22 -7.88
N TRP A 46 0.33 12.03 -6.77
CA TRP A 46 1.75 11.71 -6.73
C TRP A 46 2.02 10.65 -5.67
N TRP A 47 3.10 9.91 -5.85
CA TRP A 47 3.51 8.87 -4.91
C TRP A 47 5.02 8.73 -4.86
N ILE A 48 5.47 8.29 -3.71
CA ILE A 48 6.83 7.82 -3.48
C ILE A 48 6.77 6.45 -2.83
N TYR A 49 7.72 5.62 -3.17
CA TYR A 49 7.96 4.32 -2.57
C TYR A 49 9.45 4.14 -2.40
N GLY A 50 9.85 3.58 -1.28
CA GLY A 50 11.23 3.19 -1.02
C GLY A 50 11.27 1.86 -0.28
N GLU A 51 12.14 0.99 -0.74
CA GLU A 51 12.50 -0.25 -0.08
C GLU A 51 14.00 -0.33 0.04
N GLN A 52 14.50 -0.62 1.23
CA GLN A 52 15.93 -0.70 1.51
C GLN A 52 16.24 -1.92 2.36
N GLN A 53 17.16 -2.73 1.90
CA GLN A 53 17.80 -3.74 2.72
C GLN A 53 18.70 -3.05 3.75
N LEU A 54 18.30 -3.14 5.01
CA LEU A 54 19.03 -2.51 6.13
C LEU A 54 20.21 -3.36 6.58
N TRP A 55 20.08 -4.67 6.43
CA TRP A 55 21.05 -5.63 6.91
C TRP A 55 20.94 -6.94 6.13
N SER A 56 22.09 -7.58 5.87
CA SER A 56 22.16 -8.90 5.25
C SER A 56 23.44 -9.61 5.71
N ILE A 57 23.28 -10.81 6.26
CA ILE A 57 24.38 -11.71 6.64
C ILE A 57 23.99 -13.13 6.25
N ALA A 58 24.80 -13.75 5.42
CA ALA A 58 24.56 -15.08 4.86
C ALA A 58 23.17 -15.18 4.20
N ASP A 59 22.27 -16.03 4.71
CA ASP A 59 20.91 -16.26 4.21
C ASP A 59 19.85 -15.39 4.90
N LYS A 60 20.27 -14.49 5.81
CA LYS A 60 19.38 -13.64 6.59
C LYS A 60 19.42 -12.20 6.11
N SER A 61 18.26 -11.58 6.04
CA SER A 61 18.15 -10.18 5.67
C SER A 61 17.01 -9.49 6.41
N LEU A 62 17.19 -8.19 6.61
CA LEU A 62 16.15 -7.29 7.09
C LEU A 62 15.97 -6.18 6.06
N THR A 63 14.75 -6.00 5.59
CA THR A 63 14.37 -4.99 4.63
C THR A 63 13.31 -4.10 5.25
N ALA A 64 13.44 -2.79 5.07
CA ALA A 64 12.39 -1.83 5.43
C ALA A 64 11.79 -1.24 4.18
N MET A 65 10.50 -0.90 4.25
CA MET A 65 9.79 -0.23 3.18
C MET A 65 9.01 0.97 3.70
N LEU A 66 8.90 1.99 2.87
CA LEU A 66 8.08 3.18 3.10
C LEU A 66 7.34 3.55 1.82
N GLN A 67 6.07 3.87 1.96
CA GLN A 67 5.25 4.34 0.85
C GLN A 67 4.41 5.54 1.29
N TYR A 68 4.30 6.52 0.41
CA TYR A 68 3.38 7.64 0.59
C TYR A 68 2.76 8.01 -0.75
N SER A 69 1.48 8.33 -0.74
CA SER A 69 0.80 8.90 -1.89
C SER A 69 -0.26 9.92 -1.47
N GLU A 70 -0.44 10.91 -2.32
CA GLU A 70 -1.46 11.94 -2.12
C GLU A 70 -2.13 12.29 -3.45
N ASN A 71 -3.44 12.45 -3.40
CA ASN A 71 -4.24 12.99 -4.49
C ASN A 71 -4.66 14.41 -4.12
N ALA A 72 -4.32 15.38 -4.95
CA ALA A 72 -4.65 16.78 -4.75
C ALA A 72 -6.17 17.03 -4.72
N SER A 73 -6.95 16.16 -5.35
CA SER A 73 -8.40 16.19 -5.24
C SER A 73 -8.86 15.41 -4.01
N ARG A 74 -9.35 16.11 -3.01
CA ARG A 74 -10.00 15.50 -1.83
C ARG A 74 -11.29 14.73 -2.18
N LYS A 75 -11.73 14.81 -3.44
CA LYS A 75 -12.90 14.08 -3.98
C LYS A 75 -12.55 12.66 -4.45
N SER A 76 -11.29 12.28 -4.38
CA SER A 76 -10.89 10.89 -4.56
C SER A 76 -11.30 10.05 -3.36
N CYS A 77 -11.77 8.86 -3.61
CA CYS A 77 -12.17 7.89 -2.59
C CYS A 77 -11.09 7.74 -1.50
N CYS A 78 -9.83 7.56 -1.88
CA CYS A 78 -8.69 7.67 -0.98
C CYS A 78 -7.78 8.80 -1.48
N TYR A 79 -7.61 9.86 -0.69
CA TYR A 79 -6.81 11.01 -1.12
C TYR A 79 -5.44 11.10 -0.44
N ARG A 80 -5.20 10.34 0.62
CA ARG A 80 -3.89 10.22 1.27
C ARG A 80 -3.65 8.79 1.75
N TYR A 81 -2.48 8.30 1.50
CA TYR A 81 -2.04 6.97 1.91
C TYR A 81 -0.60 7.03 2.39
N ALA A 82 -0.32 6.38 3.51
CA ALA A 82 1.03 6.18 4.03
C ALA A 82 1.16 4.76 4.54
N ALA A 83 2.27 4.10 4.23
CA ALA A 83 2.57 2.77 4.76
C ALA A 83 4.04 2.67 5.10
N ALA A 84 4.34 1.93 6.14
CA ALA A 84 5.69 1.56 6.53
C ALA A 84 5.71 0.11 6.97
N GLY A 85 6.80 -0.59 6.71
CA GLY A 85 6.93 -1.98 7.11
C GLY A 85 8.37 -2.44 7.14
N CYS A 86 8.56 -3.62 7.73
CA CYS A 86 9.81 -4.33 7.67
C CYS A 86 9.59 -5.81 7.46
N THR A 87 10.51 -6.44 6.77
CA THR A 87 10.51 -7.86 6.48
C THR A 87 11.83 -8.46 6.88
N TYR A 88 11.79 -9.43 7.77
CA TYR A 88 12.91 -10.31 8.08
C TYR A 88 12.77 -11.59 7.28
N LYS A 89 13.85 -12.02 6.63
CA LYS A 89 13.91 -13.23 5.83
C LYS A 89 15.12 -14.07 6.23
N ASP A 90 14.93 -15.37 6.29
CA ASP A 90 16.01 -16.36 6.33
C ASP A 90 15.79 -17.39 5.20
N SER A 91 16.62 -18.46 5.14
CA SER A 91 16.57 -19.48 4.09
C SER A 91 15.20 -20.10 3.84
N ARG A 92 14.33 -20.16 4.85
CA ARG A 92 13.02 -20.85 4.79
C ARG A 92 11.86 -20.02 5.32
N ASN A 93 12.12 -18.97 6.05
CA ASN A 93 11.09 -18.19 6.72
C ASN A 93 11.18 -16.73 6.31
N GLU A 94 10.01 -16.09 6.27
CA GLU A 94 9.88 -14.66 6.08
C GLU A 94 8.83 -14.14 7.05
N CYS A 95 9.18 -13.12 7.82
CA CYS A 95 8.28 -12.48 8.77
C CYS A 95 8.19 -11.01 8.42
N GLY A 96 6.98 -10.52 8.19
CA GLY A 96 6.71 -9.13 7.85
C GLY A 96 5.80 -8.48 8.88
N LEU A 97 6.13 -7.23 9.22
CA LEU A 97 5.28 -6.34 9.99
C LEU A 97 5.10 -5.05 9.21
N SER A 98 3.85 -4.65 8.99
CA SER A 98 3.56 -3.41 8.30
C SER A 98 2.43 -2.65 8.97
N GLY A 99 2.49 -1.32 8.89
CA GLY A 99 1.45 -0.40 9.28
C GLY A 99 1.04 0.46 8.09
N LEU A 100 -0.24 0.74 8.00
CA LEU A 100 -0.85 1.51 6.94
C LEU A 100 -1.77 2.58 7.54
N TYR A 101 -1.76 3.75 6.94
CA TYR A 101 -2.73 4.82 7.15
C TYR A 101 -3.34 5.21 5.83
N ALA A 102 -4.65 5.20 5.75
CA ALA A 102 -5.41 5.70 4.61
C ALA A 102 -6.41 6.75 5.05
N ARG A 103 -6.56 7.83 4.27
CA ARG A 103 -7.56 8.85 4.50
C ARG A 103 -8.49 8.95 3.31
N TYR A 104 -9.77 8.78 3.61
CA TYR A 104 -10.89 8.84 2.68
C TYR A 104 -11.66 10.14 2.86
N GLN A 105 -12.61 10.43 1.99
CA GLN A 105 -13.52 11.57 2.16
C GLN A 105 -14.30 11.51 3.45
N GLN A 106 -14.76 10.32 3.81
CA GLN A 106 -15.69 10.08 4.93
C GLN A 106 -14.99 9.55 6.18
N GLY A 107 -13.65 9.49 6.19
CA GLY A 107 -12.97 8.96 7.37
C GLY A 107 -11.50 8.60 7.15
N LYS A 108 -10.95 7.90 8.09
CA LYS A 108 -9.58 7.41 8.10
C LYS A 108 -9.55 5.95 8.52
N GLU A 109 -8.52 5.26 8.10
CA GLU A 109 -8.28 3.86 8.42
C GLU A 109 -6.81 3.67 8.78
N TYR A 110 -6.58 2.89 9.81
CA TYR A 110 -5.27 2.38 10.21
C TYR A 110 -5.31 0.87 10.13
N THR A 111 -4.29 0.29 9.52
CA THR A 111 -4.14 -1.16 9.47
C THR A 111 -2.76 -1.53 9.99
N LEU A 112 -2.71 -2.52 10.88
CA LEU A 112 -1.48 -3.19 11.28
C LEU A 112 -1.56 -4.62 10.79
N GLU A 113 -0.54 -5.07 10.06
CA GLU A 113 -0.47 -6.43 9.52
C GLU A 113 0.80 -7.14 9.97
N LEU A 114 0.63 -8.37 10.44
CA LEU A 114 1.69 -9.33 10.70
C LEU A 114 1.57 -10.49 9.75
N THR A 115 2.61 -10.80 9.00
CA THR A 115 2.70 -11.92 8.09
C THR A 115 3.84 -12.84 8.48
N PHE A 116 3.62 -14.14 8.28
CA PHE A 116 4.67 -15.12 8.43
C PHE A 116 4.59 -16.11 7.27
N LYS A 117 5.66 -16.24 6.49
CA LYS A 117 5.75 -17.20 5.39
C LYS A 117 6.79 -18.26 5.72
N ARG A 118 6.47 -19.50 5.50
CA ARG A 118 7.38 -20.64 5.65
C ARG A 118 7.39 -21.50 4.40
N GLN A 119 8.60 -21.77 3.89
CA GLN A 119 8.82 -22.73 2.83
C GLN A 119 8.79 -24.14 3.42
N LEU A 120 7.84 -24.96 3.00
CA LEU A 120 7.67 -26.35 3.43
C LEU A 120 8.46 -27.31 2.54
N SER A 121 8.50 -27.04 1.24
CA SER A 121 9.30 -27.75 0.24
C SER A 121 9.73 -26.79 -0.85
N GLU A 122 10.48 -27.24 -1.85
CA GLU A 122 10.90 -26.40 -2.99
C GLU A 122 9.71 -25.77 -3.71
N SER A 123 8.57 -26.46 -3.73
CA SER A 123 7.37 -26.03 -4.46
C SER A 123 6.24 -25.51 -3.58
N ILE A 124 6.30 -25.69 -2.25
CA ILE A 124 5.16 -25.42 -1.37
C ILE A 124 5.57 -24.44 -0.27
N SER A 125 4.82 -23.38 -0.12
CA SER A 125 4.92 -22.47 1.04
C SER A 125 3.55 -22.16 1.65
N ILE A 126 3.55 -21.88 2.94
CA ILE A 126 2.38 -21.49 3.71
C ILE A 126 2.61 -20.08 4.27
N GLN A 127 1.59 -19.24 4.21
CA GLN A 127 1.67 -17.85 4.67
C GLN A 127 0.41 -17.46 5.45
N PRO A 128 0.38 -17.64 6.77
CA PRO A 128 -0.60 -16.99 7.63
C PRO A 128 -0.36 -15.48 7.67
N SER A 129 -1.44 -14.72 7.76
CA SER A 129 -1.41 -13.29 8.05
C SER A 129 -2.49 -12.95 9.08
N PHE A 130 -2.21 -11.93 9.86
CA PHE A 130 -3.12 -11.35 10.85
C PHE A 130 -3.15 -9.84 10.64
N GLN A 131 -4.35 -9.28 10.60
CA GLN A 131 -4.57 -7.85 10.43
C GLN A 131 -5.45 -7.31 11.55
N TYR A 132 -5.06 -6.16 12.08
CA TYR A 132 -5.90 -5.31 12.90
C TYR A 132 -6.21 -4.05 12.12
N ILE A 133 -7.48 -3.74 11.95
CA ILE A 133 -7.98 -2.62 11.16
C ILE A 133 -8.84 -1.77 12.08
N SER A 134 -8.52 -0.49 12.15
CA SER A 134 -9.23 0.52 12.94
C SER A 134 -9.66 1.65 12.02
N ASN A 135 -10.93 1.97 12.01
CA ASN A 135 -11.48 3.12 11.29
C ASN A 135 -12.27 4.01 12.27
N ASP A 136 -12.88 5.07 11.76
CA ASP A 136 -13.61 6.03 12.62
C ASP A 136 -14.88 5.43 13.25
N ASP A 137 -15.40 4.32 12.73
CA ASP A 137 -16.66 3.71 13.18
C ASP A 137 -16.41 2.47 14.04
N ASP A 138 -15.51 1.58 13.61
CA ASP A 138 -15.30 0.27 14.23
C ASP A 138 -13.84 -0.21 14.15
N ASP A 139 -13.51 -1.12 15.05
CA ASP A 139 -12.26 -1.88 15.06
C ASP A 139 -12.55 -3.34 14.76
N PHE A 140 -11.78 -3.96 13.87
CA PHE A 140 -11.94 -5.37 13.59
C PHE A 140 -10.61 -6.06 13.29
N THR A 141 -10.59 -7.37 13.46
CA THR A 141 -9.44 -8.21 13.15
C THR A 141 -9.76 -9.18 12.04
N ALA A 142 -8.79 -9.43 11.18
CA ALA A 142 -8.88 -10.43 10.13
C ALA A 142 -7.68 -11.36 10.19
N ALA A 143 -7.90 -12.63 9.86
CA ALA A 143 -6.84 -13.62 9.69
C ALA A 143 -7.01 -14.31 8.34
N ALA A 144 -5.91 -14.53 7.65
CA ALA A 144 -5.89 -15.24 6.39
C ALA A 144 -4.78 -16.30 6.37
N LEU A 145 -5.00 -17.33 5.59
CA LEU A 145 -4.03 -18.38 5.33
C LEU A 145 -3.88 -18.55 3.82
N ARG A 146 -2.67 -18.33 3.32
CA ARG A 146 -2.34 -18.53 1.91
C ARG A 146 -1.46 -19.79 1.77
N LEU A 147 -1.84 -20.67 0.87
CA LEU A 147 -1.01 -21.77 0.41
C LEU A 147 -0.53 -21.45 -1.00
N CYS A 148 0.78 -21.44 -1.21
CA CYS A 148 1.38 -21.17 -2.51
C CYS A 148 2.05 -22.43 -3.03
N TYR A 149 1.82 -22.73 -4.30
CA TYR A 149 2.46 -23.83 -5.03
C TYR A 149 3.15 -23.26 -6.28
N SER A 150 4.44 -23.57 -6.43
CA SER A 150 5.26 -23.20 -7.61
C SER A 150 5.63 -24.46 -8.38
N PHE A 151 5.46 -24.45 -9.68
CA PHE A 151 5.77 -25.56 -10.61
C PHE A 151 6.76 -25.12 -11.68
#